data_2f9286f9edcf79b2041e6703d4bc5ff9
#
_entry.id   2f9286f9edcf79b2041e6703d4bc5ff9
#
_cell.length_a   1.000
_cell.length_b   1.000
_cell.length_c   1.000
_cell.angle_alpha   90.00
_cell.angle_beta   90.00
_cell.angle_gamma   90.00
#
_symmetry.space_group_name_H-M   'P 1'
#
loop_
_entity.id
_entity.type
_entity.pdbx_description
1 polymer ?
#
loop_
_entity_poly.entity_id
_entity_poly.type
_entity_poly.pdbx_seq_one_letter_code
_entity_poly.pdbx_strand_id
1 'polypeptide(L)' 'MFKGIVKLSKNGKGSLLVSEDLSFKLSRKELFKVFPGDKVECSVQQDKATIQKIIERNTNEVIG' A
#
# COMPACT_ATOMS: atom_id res chain seq x y z
N MET A 1 4.92 13.19 3.53
CA MET A 1 4.70 11.79 3.19
C MET A 1 3.53 11.22 3.95
N PHE A 2 2.89 10.22 3.39
CA PHE A 2 1.72 9.61 4.01
C PHE A 2 2.03 8.18 4.38
N LYS A 3 1.40 7.71 5.42
CA LYS A 3 1.50 6.31 5.83
C LYS A 3 0.15 5.67 5.60
N GLY A 4 0.14 4.50 5.04
CA GLY A 4 -1.11 3.82 4.75
C GLY A 4 -0.93 2.32 4.64
N ILE A 5 -2.03 1.65 4.46
CA ILE A 5 -2.04 0.20 4.34
C ILE A 5 -2.39 -0.19 2.91
N VAL A 6 -1.64 -1.12 2.38
CA VAL A 6 -1.85 -1.59 1.01
C VAL A 6 -3.09 -2.47 0.98
N LYS A 7 -3.97 -2.18 0.04
CA LYS A 7 -5.17 -2.96 -0.18
C LYS A 7 -5.20 -3.44 -1.61
N LEU A 8 -5.74 -4.62 -1.81
CA LEU A 8 -5.85 -5.17 -3.14
C LEU A 8 -7.33 -5.42 -3.43
N SER A 9 -7.79 -4.93 -4.57
CA SER A 9 -9.18 -5.13 -4.94
C SER A 9 -9.35 -6.43 -5.70
N LYS A 10 -10.61 -6.80 -5.95
CA LYS A 10 -10.91 -8.04 -6.65
C LYS A 10 -10.37 -8.05 -8.07
N ASN A 11 -10.24 -6.87 -8.66
CA ASN A 11 -9.74 -6.76 -10.01
C ASN A 11 -8.23 -6.75 -10.11
N GLY A 12 -7.56 -6.95 -8.99
CA GLY A 12 -6.11 -6.92 -8.99
C GLY A 12 -5.54 -5.52 -8.90
N LYS A 13 -6.37 -4.53 -8.69
CA LYS A 13 -5.91 -3.17 -8.55
C LYS A 13 -5.52 -2.91 -7.11
N GLY A 14 -4.40 -2.24 -6.92
CA GLY A 14 -3.95 -1.92 -5.58
C GLY A 14 -4.26 -0.49 -5.22
N SER A 15 -4.46 -0.27 -3.95
CA SER A 15 -4.63 1.07 -3.44
C SER A 15 -4.00 1.17 -2.07
N LEU A 16 -3.69 2.39 -1.69
CA LEU A 16 -3.11 2.67 -0.40
C LEU A 16 -4.14 3.38 0.44
N LEU A 17 -4.55 2.76 1.52
CA LEU A 17 -5.54 3.34 2.40
C LEU A 17 -4.82 4.13 3.48
N VAL A 18 -4.94 5.45 3.42
CA VAL A 18 -4.29 6.34 4.37
C VAL A 18 -5.22 6.61 5.55
N SER A 19 -6.50 6.84 5.25
CA SER A 19 -7.50 7.04 6.30
C SER A 19 -8.84 6.58 5.76
N GLU A 20 -9.87 6.67 6.58
CA GLU A 20 -11.20 6.24 6.16
C GLU A 20 -11.69 6.94 4.91
N ASP A 21 -11.31 8.21 4.77
CA ASP A 21 -11.77 8.98 3.63
C ASP A 21 -10.67 9.24 2.61
N LEU A 22 -9.48 8.79 2.85
CA LEU A 22 -8.37 9.11 1.98
C LEU A 22 -7.65 7.85 1.54
N SER A 23 -7.63 7.63 0.23
CA SER A 23 -6.89 6.52 -0.32
C SER A 23 -6.31 6.95 -1.66
N PHE A 24 -5.26 6.28 -2.08
CA PHE A 24 -4.59 6.58 -3.33
C PHE A 24 -4.42 5.31 -4.13
N LYS A 25 -4.38 5.45 -5.43
CA LYS A 25 -4.17 4.29 -6.30
C LYS A 25 -2.68 3.98 -6.38
N LEU A 26 -2.36 2.71 -6.38
CA LEU A 26 -0.99 2.27 -6.54
C LEU A 26 -0.83 1.64 -7.92
N SER A 27 0.31 1.87 -8.55
CA SER A 27 0.59 1.26 -9.83
C SER A 27 1.02 -0.19 -9.61
N ARG A 28 1.02 -0.97 -10.67
CA ARG A 28 1.44 -2.36 -10.56
C ARG A 28 2.88 -2.48 -10.10
N LYS A 29 3.72 -1.55 -10.51
CA LYS A 29 5.12 -1.57 -10.11
C LYS A 29 5.26 -1.44 -8.60
N GLU A 30 4.40 -0.62 -8.01
CA GLU A 30 4.44 -0.45 -6.57
C GLU A 30 3.90 -1.69 -5.86
N LEU A 31 2.92 -2.34 -6.46
CA LEU A 31 2.35 -3.53 -5.88
C LEU A 31 3.33 -4.70 -5.82
N PHE A 32 4.27 -4.75 -6.74
CA PHE A 32 5.28 -5.80 -6.72
C PHE A 32 6.26 -5.65 -5.56
N LYS A 33 6.34 -4.45 -5.01
CA LYS A 33 7.27 -4.20 -3.91
C LYS A 33 6.67 -4.53 -2.57
N VAL A 34 5.36 -4.63 -2.49
CA VAL A 34 4.67 -4.81 -1.22
C VAL A 34 3.59 -5.86 -1.35
N PHE A 35 3.05 -6.27 -0.22
CA PHE A 35 1.95 -7.23 -0.19
C PHE A 35 0.73 -6.56 0.43
N PRO A 36 -0.47 -7.02 0.10
CA PRO A 36 -1.68 -6.47 0.70
C PRO A 36 -1.62 -6.61 2.22
N GLY A 37 -2.00 -5.54 2.88
CA GLY A 37 -1.96 -5.50 4.34
C GLY A 37 -0.71 -4.88 4.92
N ASP A 38 0.31 -4.69 4.10
CA ASP A 38 1.55 -4.08 4.59
C ASP A 38 1.31 -2.60 4.87
N LYS A 39 1.95 -2.12 5.91
CA LYS A 39 1.92 -0.70 6.23
C LYS A 39 3.15 -0.06 5.61
N VAL A 40 2.94 0.93 4.78
CA VAL A 40 4.04 1.55 4.04
C VAL A 40 3.95 3.06 4.13
N GLU A 41 5.09 3.67 3.88
CA GLU A 41 5.15 5.12 3.78
C GLU A 41 5.28 5.46 2.31
N CYS A 42 4.49 6.40 1.85
CA CYS A 42 4.51 6.78 0.45
C CYS A 42 4.54 8.28 0.31
N SER A 43 4.98 8.74 -0.85
CA SER A 43 4.87 10.13 -1.18
C SER A 43 3.84 10.27 -2.29
N VAL A 44 3.07 11.33 -2.25
CA VAL A 44 2.00 11.54 -3.20
C VAL A 44 2.30 12.75 -4.06
N GLN A 45 2.23 12.56 -5.37
CA GLN A 45 2.41 13.65 -6.31
C GLN A 45 1.36 13.50 -7.39
N GLN A 46 0.59 14.54 -7.63
CA GLN A 46 -0.41 14.53 -8.70
C GLN A 46 -1.30 13.30 -8.65
N ASP A 47 -1.78 12.96 -7.48
CA ASP A 47 -2.69 11.84 -7.27
C ASP A 47 -2.03 10.46 -7.43
N LYS A 48 -0.73 10.42 -7.52
CA LYS A 48 -0.01 9.14 -7.60
C LYS A 48 0.77 8.92 -6.32
N ALA A 49 0.59 7.76 -5.74
CA ALA A 49 1.34 7.40 -4.55
C ALA A 49 2.54 6.54 -4.94
N THR A 50 3.69 6.90 -4.43
CA THR A 50 4.91 6.14 -4.66
C THR A 50 5.41 5.63 -3.33
N ILE A 51 5.60 4.34 -3.21
CA ILE A 51 6.05 3.72 -1.97
C ILE A 51 7.51 4.05 -1.75
N GLN A 52 7.79 4.64 -0.60
CA GLN A 52 9.16 5.02 -0.24
C GLN A 52 9.77 4.01 0.70
N LYS A 53 8.97 3.45 1.59
CA LYS A 53 9.50 2.57 2.62
C LYS A 53 8.39 1.67 3.17
N ILE A 54 8.74 0.46 3.51
CA ILE A 54 7.82 -0.44 4.17
C ILE A 54 8.04 -0.27 5.67
N ILE A 55 7.02 0.20 6.36
CA ILE A 55 7.11 0.46 7.78
C ILE A 55 6.90 -0.82 8.56
N GLU A 56 5.88 -1.59 8.20
CA GLU A 56 5.54 -2.77 8.93
C GLU A 56 4.97 -3.80 7.97
N ARG A 57 5.47 -4.99 8.00
CA ARG A 57 4.96 -6.05 7.14
C ARG A 57 3.90 -6.86 7.86
N ASN A 58 2.86 -7.14 7.12
CA ASN A 58 1.80 -7.95 7.65
C ASN A 58 2.05 -9.41 7.30
N THR A 59 3.21 -9.95 7.69
CA THR A 59 3.50 -11.27 7.37
C THR A 59 3.19 -12.08 8.45
N ASN A 60 2.23 -12.55 8.58
CA ASN A 60 1.95 -13.29 9.57
C ASN A 60 2.25 -14.53 9.46
N GLU A 61 2.64 -15.04 9.26
CA GLU A 61 2.89 -16.08 9.15
C GLU A 61 2.86 -16.88 9.77
N VAL A 62 2.60 -17.44 10.10
CA VAL A 62 2.42 -18.09 10.65
C VAL A 62 2.61 -19.04 10.66
N ILE A 63 2.78 -19.58 10.61
CA ILE A 63 2.91 -20.43 10.59
C ILE A 63 2.81 -21.18 10.84
N GLY A 64 2.72 -21.27 10.86
CA GLY A 64 2.32 -22.27 11.29
C GLY A 64 2.56 -23.13 11.31
#